data_beac8dce7428f01dc46f3490e4ff664d
#
_entry.id   beac8dce7428f01dc46f3490e4ff664d
#
_cell.length_a   1.000
_cell.length_b   1.000
_cell.length_c   1.000
_cell.angle_alpha   90.00
_cell.angle_beta   90.00
_cell.angle_gamma   90.00
#
_symmetry.space_group_name_H-M   'P 1'
#
loop_
_entity.id
_entity.type
_entity.pdbx_description
1 polymer ?
#
loop_
_entity_poly.entity_id
_entity_poly.type
_entity_poly.pdbx_seq_one_letter_code
_entity_poly.pdbx_strand_id
1 'polypeptide(L)'
;AALLGALCVWIKWKFNQSFAVDFFVTGGVCLLAFLFLSRVKTPVFPQRRGWRQCFVFKRRYAVYYGLEILHGIRKQLYLTFGFWLMVSTLGQPPGYIGKTLLMAGVIGLVTQPLIGWSIKRYGERKVTIFDSVALSLLCLAYAFAPELLPLHWAVGVVTACFVLDNLLFALGMARSTYVARICEKPEDITPSIYTGLAINHVASIAYGVLGGVIWMNTGGPQAVFLIGGVAT
;
A
#
# COMPACT_ATOMS: atom_id res chain seq x y z
N ALA A 1 8.05 -4.69 10.35
CA ALA A 1 6.71 -4.76 11.00
C ALA A 1 5.76 -5.69 10.23
N ALA A 2 5.53 -5.48 8.91
CA ALA A 2 4.58 -6.27 8.12
C ALA A 2 4.88 -7.78 8.11
N LEU A 3 6.14 -8.18 7.96
CA LEU A 3 6.57 -9.59 8.01
C LEU A 3 6.28 -10.25 9.35
N LEU A 4 6.53 -9.55 10.46
CA LEU A 4 6.23 -10.05 11.79
C LEU A 4 4.74 -10.21 12.02
N GLY A 5 3.92 -9.22 11.61
CA GLY A 5 2.47 -9.32 11.68
C GLY A 5 1.92 -10.49 10.87
N ALA A 6 2.39 -10.67 9.63
CA ALA A 6 2.00 -11.79 8.79
C ALA A 6 2.41 -13.14 9.38
N LEU A 7 3.60 -13.24 9.97
CA LEU A 7 4.08 -14.43 10.67
C LEU A 7 3.21 -14.76 11.88
N CYS A 8 2.86 -13.77 12.70
CA CYS A 8 1.98 -13.93 13.85
C CYS A 8 0.59 -14.46 13.44
N VAL A 9 -0.03 -13.87 12.41
CA VAL A 9 -1.33 -14.32 11.88
C VAL A 9 -1.25 -15.76 11.36
N TRP A 10 -0.18 -16.12 10.67
CA TRP A 10 0.04 -17.48 10.16
C TRP A 10 0.27 -18.49 11.29
N ILE A 11 1.09 -18.17 12.30
CA ILE A 11 1.35 -19.03 13.47
C ILE A 11 0.06 -19.24 14.24
N LYS A 12 -0.70 -18.19 14.49
CA LYS A 12 -2.00 -18.27 15.16
C LYS A 12 -2.94 -19.24 14.46
N TRP A 13 -3.09 -19.08 13.14
CA TRP A 13 -3.96 -19.96 12.36
C TRP A 13 -3.49 -21.41 12.39
N LYS A 14 -2.18 -21.66 12.30
CA LYS A 14 -1.61 -23.01 12.31
C LYS A 14 -1.71 -23.70 13.65
N PHE A 15 -1.54 -22.97 14.76
CA PHE A 15 -1.46 -23.51 16.12
C PHE A 15 -2.69 -23.19 16.97
N ASN A 16 -3.73 -22.60 16.40
CA ASN A 16 -4.97 -22.18 17.09
C ASN A 16 -4.73 -21.37 18.37
N GLN A 17 -3.71 -20.50 18.36
CA GLN A 17 -3.34 -19.69 19.52
C GLN A 17 -4.30 -18.52 19.73
N SER A 18 -4.32 -18.00 20.96
CA SER A 18 -5.11 -16.81 21.30
C SER A 18 -4.52 -15.54 20.62
N PHE A 19 -5.38 -14.61 20.20
CA PHE A 19 -4.96 -13.28 19.73
C PHE A 19 -4.13 -12.50 20.75
N ALA A 20 -4.28 -12.81 22.05
CA ALA A 20 -3.51 -12.18 23.10
C ALA A 20 -1.99 -12.35 22.89
N VAL A 21 -1.55 -13.52 22.42
CA VAL A 21 -0.13 -13.78 22.14
C VAL A 21 0.39 -12.85 21.05
N ASP A 22 -0.39 -12.64 19.98
CA ASP A 22 0.00 -11.75 18.87
C ASP A 22 0.15 -10.29 19.34
N PHE A 23 -0.76 -9.83 20.21
CA PHE A 23 -0.70 -8.50 20.80
C PHE A 23 0.50 -8.33 21.73
N PHE A 24 0.80 -9.33 22.56
CA PHE A 24 1.96 -9.30 23.47
C PHE A 24 3.28 -9.28 22.67
N VAL A 25 3.41 -10.12 21.64
CA VAL A 25 4.60 -10.16 20.79
C VAL A 25 4.78 -8.81 20.07
N THR A 26 3.71 -8.30 19.47
CA THR A 26 3.75 -7.01 18.76
C THR A 26 4.07 -5.87 19.74
N GLY A 27 3.44 -5.83 20.91
CA GLY A 27 3.72 -4.88 21.98
C GLY A 27 5.18 -4.93 22.44
N GLY A 28 5.72 -6.12 22.64
CA GLY A 28 7.13 -6.32 22.98
C GLY A 28 8.09 -5.79 21.91
N VAL A 29 7.80 -6.05 20.63
CA VAL A 29 8.60 -5.51 19.51
C VAL A 29 8.52 -3.98 19.47
N CYS A 30 7.34 -3.39 19.68
CA CYS A 30 7.17 -1.94 19.73
C CYS A 30 7.95 -1.33 20.91
N LEU A 31 7.93 -1.98 22.07
CA LEU A 31 8.70 -1.54 23.24
C LEU A 31 10.21 -1.59 22.99
N LEU A 32 10.70 -2.67 22.39
CA LEU A 32 12.12 -2.79 22.00
C LEU A 32 12.50 -1.71 20.98
N ALA A 33 11.66 -1.46 19.96
CA ALA A 33 11.89 -0.39 19.00
C ALA A 33 11.93 0.99 19.68
N PHE A 34 11.01 1.24 20.63
CA PHE A 34 11.01 2.48 21.43
C PHE A 34 12.30 2.64 22.23
N LEU A 35 12.72 1.59 22.95
CA LEU A 35 13.96 1.60 23.74
C LEU A 35 15.20 1.82 22.85
N PHE A 36 15.21 1.24 21.67
CA PHE A 36 16.30 1.44 20.72
C PHE A 36 16.32 2.88 20.17
N LEU A 37 15.17 3.40 19.74
CA LEU A 37 15.04 4.76 19.21
C LEU A 37 15.33 5.83 20.28
N SER A 38 15.00 5.59 21.54
CA SER A 38 15.31 6.51 22.64
C SER A 38 16.83 6.69 22.87
N ARG A 39 17.65 5.74 22.40
CA ARG A 39 19.12 5.82 22.46
C ARG A 39 19.74 6.54 21.26
N VAL A 40 18.97 6.76 20.18
CA VAL A 40 19.44 7.45 18.98
C VAL A 40 19.49 8.95 19.24
N LYS A 41 20.68 9.52 19.25
CA LYS A 41 20.85 10.97 19.31
C LYS A 41 20.52 11.57 17.96
N THR A 42 19.34 12.16 17.83
CA THR A 42 18.97 12.91 16.62
C THR A 42 19.58 14.31 16.69
N PRO A 43 20.20 14.80 15.61
CA PRO A 43 20.63 16.19 15.56
C PRO A 43 19.40 17.09 15.67
N VAL A 44 19.42 18.01 16.63
CA VAL A 44 18.34 18.98 16.82
C VAL A 44 18.42 20.01 15.71
N PHE A 45 17.52 19.91 14.73
CA PHE A 45 17.38 20.98 13.72
C PHE A 45 16.60 22.13 14.35
N PRO A 46 17.18 23.34 14.42
CA PRO A 46 16.61 24.46 15.18
C PRO A 46 15.35 25.10 14.57
N GLN A 47 14.86 24.61 13.47
CA GLN A 47 13.67 25.18 12.82
C GLN A 47 12.37 24.59 13.40
N ARG A 48 11.83 25.24 14.42
CA ARG A 48 10.41 25.08 14.81
C ARG A 48 9.55 25.76 13.74
N ARG A 49 9.18 25.03 12.69
CA ARG A 49 8.17 25.50 11.74
C ARG A 49 6.80 25.50 12.40
N GLY A 50 6.08 26.64 12.32
CA GLY A 50 4.69 26.71 12.76
C GLY A 50 3.84 25.71 11.95
N TRP A 51 2.75 25.22 12.52
CA TRP A 51 1.89 24.19 11.91
C TRP A 51 1.43 24.52 10.47
N ARG A 52 1.19 25.79 10.20
CA ARG A 52 0.85 26.29 8.86
C ARG A 52 1.98 26.15 7.84
N GLN A 53 3.21 26.04 8.27
CA GLN A 53 4.39 25.86 7.40
C GLN A 53 4.67 24.39 7.10
N CYS A 54 3.93 23.47 7.75
CA CYS A 54 4.04 22.02 7.49
C CYS A 54 3.31 21.59 6.22
N PHE A 55 2.40 22.42 5.70
CA PHE A 55 1.65 22.13 4.49
C PHE A 55 2.02 23.09 3.37
N VAL A 56 2.36 22.56 2.22
CA VAL A 56 2.73 23.35 1.04
C VAL A 56 1.80 23.00 -0.11
N PHE A 57 0.96 23.97 -0.52
CA PHE A 57 0.06 23.84 -1.67
C PHE A 57 0.53 24.77 -2.79
N LYS A 58 1.43 24.28 -3.65
CA LYS A 58 1.86 25.04 -4.84
C LYS A 58 1.32 24.38 -6.10
N ARG A 59 0.81 25.19 -7.04
CA ARG A 59 0.27 24.71 -8.32
C ARG A 59 1.29 23.86 -9.09
N ARG A 60 2.57 24.14 -8.94
CA ARG A 60 3.67 23.38 -9.54
C ARG A 60 3.70 21.92 -9.06
N TYR A 61 3.25 21.64 -7.85
CA TYR A 61 3.23 20.28 -7.26
C TYR A 61 1.89 19.57 -7.47
N ALA A 62 0.97 20.15 -8.27
CA ALA A 62 -0.37 19.60 -8.49
C ALA A 62 -0.33 18.18 -9.08
N VAL A 63 0.61 17.90 -10.01
CA VAL A 63 0.78 16.55 -10.58
C VAL A 63 1.18 15.56 -9.49
N TYR A 64 2.10 15.92 -8.60
CA TYR A 64 2.49 15.09 -7.47
C TYR A 64 1.32 14.81 -6.54
N TYR A 65 0.53 15.82 -6.20
CA TYR A 65 -0.66 15.63 -5.35
C TYR A 65 -1.73 14.77 -6.03
N GLY A 66 -1.90 14.93 -7.34
CA GLY A 66 -2.75 14.04 -8.14
C GLY A 66 -2.30 12.57 -8.04
N LEU A 67 -1.00 12.32 -8.21
CA LEU A 67 -0.43 10.97 -8.06
C LEU A 67 -0.62 10.42 -6.62
N GLU A 68 -0.59 11.27 -5.60
CA GLU A 68 -0.85 10.84 -4.22
C GLU A 68 -2.33 10.50 -3.97
N ILE A 69 -3.28 11.20 -4.61
CA ILE A 69 -4.71 10.84 -4.59
C ILE A 69 -4.89 9.44 -5.20
N LEU A 70 -4.36 9.21 -6.40
CA LEU A 70 -4.46 7.93 -7.10
C LEU A 70 -3.84 6.79 -6.28
N HIS A 71 -2.70 7.06 -5.66
CA HIS A 71 -2.07 6.10 -4.77
C HIS A 71 -2.89 5.81 -3.50
N GLY A 72 -3.59 6.79 -2.95
CA GLY A 72 -4.51 6.61 -1.83
C GLY A 72 -5.68 5.67 -2.20
N ILE A 73 -6.27 5.86 -3.38
CA ILE A 73 -7.30 4.99 -3.94
C ILE A 73 -6.75 3.55 -4.09
N ARG A 74 -5.61 3.40 -4.76
CA ARG A 74 -4.92 2.12 -4.93
C ARG A 74 -4.67 1.39 -3.62
N LYS A 75 -4.13 2.10 -2.63
CA LYS A 75 -3.85 1.56 -1.31
C LYS A 75 -5.10 0.93 -0.69
N GLN A 76 -6.25 1.57 -0.85
CA GLN A 76 -7.51 1.08 -0.31
C GLN A 76 -8.06 -0.11 -1.09
N LEU A 77 -7.92 -0.12 -2.42
CA LEU A 77 -8.25 -1.28 -3.25
C LEU A 77 -7.53 -2.53 -2.76
N TYR A 78 -6.24 -2.43 -2.57
CA TYR A 78 -5.41 -3.54 -2.11
C TYR A 78 -5.70 -3.94 -0.65
N LEU A 79 -5.62 -2.98 0.29
CA LEU A 79 -5.67 -3.29 1.72
C LEU A 79 -7.07 -3.68 2.22
N THR A 80 -8.12 -3.16 1.61
CA THR A 80 -9.49 -3.44 2.05
C THR A 80 -10.19 -4.40 1.10
N PHE A 81 -10.31 -4.01 -0.16
CA PHE A 81 -11.13 -4.77 -1.11
C PHE A 81 -10.45 -6.04 -1.59
N GLY A 82 -9.11 -6.07 -1.71
CA GLY A 82 -8.37 -7.29 -2.00
C GLY A 82 -8.51 -8.34 -0.89
N PHE A 83 -8.43 -7.93 0.39
CA PHE A 83 -8.69 -8.82 1.52
C PHE A 83 -10.14 -9.28 1.56
N TRP A 84 -11.08 -8.34 1.38
CA TRP A 84 -12.50 -8.64 1.39
C TRP A 84 -12.87 -9.66 0.30
N LEU A 85 -12.32 -9.49 -0.90
CA LEU A 85 -12.50 -10.42 -2.02
C LEU A 85 -12.03 -11.83 -1.66
N MET A 86 -10.84 -11.97 -1.07
CA MET A 86 -10.30 -13.27 -0.68
C MET A 86 -11.16 -13.97 0.37
N VAL A 87 -11.66 -13.24 1.35
CA VAL A 87 -12.42 -13.83 2.47
C VAL A 87 -13.89 -14.02 2.09
N SER A 88 -14.56 -12.98 1.60
CA SER A 88 -16.02 -13.00 1.40
C SER A 88 -16.44 -13.71 0.11
N THR A 89 -15.69 -13.52 -0.97
CA THR A 89 -16.06 -14.06 -2.27
C THR A 89 -15.40 -15.41 -2.54
N LEU A 90 -14.11 -15.54 -2.20
CA LEU A 90 -13.36 -16.77 -2.45
C LEU A 90 -13.32 -17.71 -1.23
N GLY A 91 -13.95 -17.35 -0.12
CA GLY A 91 -14.09 -18.22 1.07
C GLY A 91 -12.77 -18.59 1.75
N GLN A 92 -11.69 -17.81 1.53
CA GLN A 92 -10.40 -18.15 2.12
C GLN A 92 -10.34 -17.78 3.60
N PRO A 93 -9.78 -18.64 4.47
CA PRO A 93 -9.64 -18.33 5.88
C PRO A 93 -8.65 -17.16 6.10
N PRO A 94 -8.83 -16.33 7.16
CA PRO A 94 -7.94 -15.20 7.45
C PRO A 94 -6.46 -15.56 7.54
N GLY A 95 -6.14 -16.79 7.99
CA GLY A 95 -4.77 -17.29 8.04
C GLY A 95 -4.11 -17.46 6.66
N TYR A 96 -4.91 -17.66 5.61
CA TYR A 96 -4.42 -17.70 4.24
C TYR A 96 -3.85 -16.34 3.80
N ILE A 97 -4.51 -15.25 4.22
CA ILE A 97 -4.04 -13.88 3.97
C ILE A 97 -2.69 -13.63 4.65
N GLY A 98 -2.56 -14.06 5.92
CA GLY A 98 -1.29 -13.97 6.66
C GLY A 98 -0.14 -14.69 5.94
N LYS A 99 -0.41 -15.91 5.43
CA LYS A 99 0.55 -16.68 4.63
C LYS A 99 0.92 -15.95 3.32
N THR A 100 -0.06 -15.39 2.63
CA THR A 100 0.15 -14.65 1.37
C THR A 100 0.98 -13.39 1.61
N LEU A 101 0.70 -12.63 2.68
CA LEU A 101 1.49 -11.46 3.08
C LEU A 101 2.92 -11.84 3.47
N LEU A 102 3.11 -12.96 4.17
CA LEU A 102 4.45 -13.44 4.50
C LEU A 102 5.24 -13.76 3.24
N MET A 103 4.63 -14.48 2.30
CA MET A 103 5.22 -14.81 1.01
C MET A 103 5.58 -13.53 0.22
N ALA A 104 4.67 -12.57 0.12
CA ALA A 104 4.91 -11.28 -0.52
C ALA A 104 6.06 -10.52 0.15
N GLY A 105 6.13 -10.55 1.49
CA GLY A 105 7.19 -9.92 2.25
C GLY A 105 8.57 -10.55 2.00
N VAL A 106 8.65 -11.88 1.93
CA VAL A 106 9.91 -12.60 1.62
C VAL A 106 10.38 -12.28 0.19
N ILE A 107 9.47 -12.34 -0.78
CA ILE A 107 9.78 -11.96 -2.17
C ILE A 107 10.19 -10.49 -2.23
N GLY A 108 9.54 -9.61 -1.44
CA GLY A 108 9.84 -8.20 -1.32
C GLY A 108 11.29 -7.90 -0.91
N LEU A 109 11.92 -8.75 -0.09
CA LEU A 109 13.34 -8.57 0.29
C LEU A 109 14.27 -8.55 -0.92
N VAL A 110 13.96 -9.35 -1.93
CA VAL A 110 14.76 -9.44 -3.17
C VAL A 110 14.31 -8.37 -4.18
N THR A 111 13.01 -8.12 -4.29
CA THR A 111 12.47 -7.23 -5.32
C THR A 111 12.64 -5.75 -4.98
N GLN A 112 12.65 -5.34 -3.71
CA GLN A 112 12.83 -3.93 -3.34
C GLN A 112 14.15 -3.32 -3.83
N PRO A 113 15.33 -3.96 -3.71
CA PRO A 113 16.55 -3.46 -4.29
C PRO A 113 16.50 -3.35 -5.83
N LEU A 114 15.82 -4.31 -6.50
CA LEU A 114 15.62 -4.29 -7.95
C LEU A 114 14.75 -3.11 -8.39
N ILE A 115 13.71 -2.80 -7.61
CA ILE A 115 12.86 -1.62 -7.83
C ILE A 115 13.68 -0.33 -7.71
N GLY A 116 14.49 -0.20 -6.66
CA GLY A 116 15.38 0.95 -6.49
C GLY A 116 16.36 1.11 -7.67
N TRP A 117 16.95 0.02 -8.14
CA TRP A 117 17.79 -0.02 -9.33
C TRP A 117 17.03 0.39 -10.60
N SER A 118 15.80 -0.10 -10.78
CA SER A 118 14.94 0.22 -11.92
C SER A 118 14.60 1.71 -11.98
N ILE A 119 14.27 2.34 -10.85
CA ILE A 119 14.02 3.78 -10.76
C ILE A 119 15.27 4.57 -11.18
N LYS A 120 16.45 4.15 -10.68
CA LYS A 120 17.72 4.79 -11.03
C LYS A 120 18.06 4.64 -12.51
N ARG A 121 17.77 3.48 -13.12
CA ARG A 121 18.14 3.19 -14.52
C ARG A 121 17.17 3.76 -15.54
N TYR A 122 15.87 3.63 -15.31
CA TYR A 122 14.83 4.00 -16.28
C TYR A 122 14.17 5.34 -16.00
N GLY A 123 14.37 5.89 -14.81
CA GLY A 123 13.79 7.14 -14.35
C GLY A 123 12.35 6.98 -13.82
N GLU A 124 11.93 7.94 -13.01
CA GLU A 124 10.68 7.91 -12.28
C GLU A 124 9.45 7.85 -13.20
N ARG A 125 9.48 8.59 -14.32
CA ARG A 125 8.36 8.66 -15.26
C ARG A 125 8.00 7.30 -15.86
N LYS A 126 9.01 6.59 -16.38
CA LYS A 126 8.79 5.28 -17.01
C LYS A 126 8.34 4.24 -15.99
N VAL A 127 8.92 4.27 -14.81
CA VAL A 127 8.57 3.36 -13.72
C VAL A 127 7.15 3.61 -13.23
N THR A 128 6.72 4.87 -13.10
CA THR A 128 5.34 5.21 -12.71
C THR A 128 4.33 4.79 -13.79
N ILE A 129 4.64 4.99 -15.08
CA ILE A 129 3.78 4.52 -16.18
C ILE A 129 3.64 2.99 -16.14
N PHE A 130 4.76 2.27 -15.97
CA PHE A 130 4.74 0.81 -15.83
C PHE A 130 3.88 0.36 -14.63
N ASP A 131 4.03 1.02 -13.48
CA ASP A 131 3.23 0.76 -12.28
C ASP A 131 1.73 0.94 -12.56
N SER A 132 1.34 2.04 -13.20
CA SER A 132 -0.07 2.31 -13.54
C SER A 132 -0.65 1.27 -14.51
N VAL A 133 0.08 0.89 -15.55
CA VAL A 133 -0.37 -0.13 -16.51
C VAL A 133 -0.50 -1.50 -15.83
N ALA A 134 0.52 -1.90 -15.06
CA ALA A 134 0.50 -3.16 -14.33
C ALA A 134 -0.68 -3.22 -13.36
N LEU A 135 -0.91 -2.13 -12.63
CA LEU A 135 -2.02 -2.05 -11.67
C LEU A 135 -3.39 -2.12 -12.35
N SER A 136 -3.58 -1.43 -13.49
CA SER A 136 -4.83 -1.52 -14.26
C SER A 136 -5.12 -2.98 -14.68
N LEU A 137 -4.09 -3.72 -15.10
CA LEU A 137 -4.22 -5.14 -15.42
C LEU A 137 -4.57 -5.99 -14.18
N LEU A 138 -3.96 -5.70 -13.03
CA LEU A 138 -4.29 -6.37 -11.77
C LEU A 138 -5.75 -6.08 -11.34
N CYS A 139 -6.23 -4.85 -11.51
CA CYS A 139 -7.61 -4.50 -11.22
C CYS A 139 -8.60 -5.27 -12.11
N LEU A 140 -8.29 -5.42 -13.40
CA LEU A 140 -9.09 -6.27 -14.30
C LEU A 140 -9.09 -7.73 -13.85
N ALA A 141 -7.94 -8.26 -13.44
CA ALA A 141 -7.85 -9.61 -12.93
C ALA A 141 -8.67 -9.79 -11.64
N TYR A 142 -8.61 -8.85 -10.69
CA TYR A 142 -9.43 -8.88 -9.48
C TYR A 142 -10.94 -8.82 -9.81
N ALA A 143 -11.33 -7.99 -10.79
CA ALA A 143 -12.73 -7.83 -11.18
C ALA A 143 -13.33 -9.11 -11.79
N PHE A 144 -12.58 -9.76 -12.67
CA PHE A 144 -13.12 -10.82 -13.52
C PHE A 144 -12.70 -12.23 -13.14
N ALA A 145 -11.56 -12.44 -12.48
CA ALA A 145 -11.11 -13.79 -12.14
C ALA A 145 -12.12 -14.60 -11.31
N PRO A 146 -12.83 -14.03 -10.31
CA PRO A 146 -13.80 -14.77 -9.54
C PRO A 146 -15.00 -15.31 -10.36
N GLU A 147 -15.35 -14.66 -11.47
CA GLU A 147 -16.48 -15.06 -12.32
C GLU A 147 -16.09 -15.96 -13.48
N LEU A 148 -14.94 -15.65 -14.09
CA LEU A 148 -14.53 -16.34 -15.32
C LEU A 148 -13.82 -17.67 -15.06
N LEU A 149 -13.26 -17.86 -13.86
CA LEU A 149 -12.41 -19.00 -13.55
C LEU A 149 -13.05 -19.92 -12.50
N PRO A 150 -12.81 -21.25 -12.60
CA PRO A 150 -13.13 -22.16 -11.52
C PRO A 150 -12.47 -21.72 -10.21
N LEU A 151 -13.11 -21.99 -9.07
CA LEU A 151 -12.72 -21.47 -7.76
C LEU A 151 -11.22 -21.63 -7.44
N HIS A 152 -10.64 -22.79 -7.72
CA HIS A 152 -9.22 -23.05 -7.43
C HIS A 152 -8.27 -22.19 -8.28
N TRP A 153 -8.61 -21.93 -9.54
CA TRP A 153 -7.84 -21.02 -10.40
C TRP A 153 -8.05 -19.57 -10.01
N ALA A 154 -9.29 -19.18 -9.68
CA ALA A 154 -9.60 -17.83 -9.19
C ALA A 154 -8.81 -17.49 -7.93
N VAL A 155 -8.75 -18.41 -6.95
CA VAL A 155 -7.92 -18.24 -5.75
C VAL A 155 -6.44 -18.06 -6.11
N GLY A 156 -5.91 -18.88 -7.03
CA GLY A 156 -4.53 -18.78 -7.49
C GLY A 156 -4.21 -17.44 -8.13
N VAL A 157 -5.05 -17.01 -9.08
CA VAL A 157 -4.89 -15.73 -9.80
C VAL A 157 -4.99 -14.55 -8.85
N VAL A 158 -6.04 -14.49 -8.00
CA VAL A 158 -6.22 -13.39 -7.04
C VAL A 158 -5.07 -13.34 -6.03
N THR A 159 -4.56 -14.50 -5.59
CA THR A 159 -3.37 -14.55 -4.72
C THR A 159 -2.13 -14.01 -5.42
N ALA A 160 -1.89 -14.40 -6.66
CA ALA A 160 -0.78 -13.88 -7.44
C ALA A 160 -0.89 -12.36 -7.65
N CYS A 161 -2.09 -11.87 -7.99
CA CYS A 161 -2.38 -10.43 -8.10
C CYS A 161 -2.09 -9.70 -6.78
N PHE A 162 -2.49 -10.28 -5.66
CA PHE A 162 -2.28 -9.70 -4.34
C PHE A 162 -0.79 -9.60 -3.98
N VAL A 163 0.00 -10.64 -4.29
CA VAL A 163 1.47 -10.61 -4.10
C VAL A 163 2.10 -9.57 -5.01
N LEU A 164 1.73 -9.54 -6.29
CA LEU A 164 2.26 -8.57 -7.25
C LEU A 164 1.91 -7.13 -6.86
N ASP A 165 0.68 -6.86 -6.44
CA ASP A 165 0.28 -5.51 -6.00
C ASP A 165 1.08 -5.07 -4.77
N ASN A 166 1.33 -5.97 -3.82
CA ASN A 166 2.19 -5.69 -2.67
C ASN A 166 3.62 -5.32 -3.10
N LEU A 167 4.17 -6.02 -4.10
CA LEU A 167 5.50 -5.73 -4.62
C LEU A 167 5.54 -4.39 -5.37
N LEU A 168 4.55 -4.15 -6.23
CA LEU A 168 4.41 -2.89 -6.97
C LEU A 168 4.19 -1.68 -6.05
N PHE A 169 3.65 -1.88 -4.84
CA PHE A 169 3.48 -0.81 -3.86
C PHE A 169 4.80 -0.11 -3.51
N ALA A 170 5.93 -0.83 -3.57
CA ALA A 170 7.26 -0.27 -3.35
C ALA A 170 7.70 0.72 -4.46
N LEU A 171 7.08 0.67 -5.66
CA LEU A 171 7.31 1.66 -6.73
C LEU A 171 6.86 3.07 -6.34
N GLY A 172 6.07 3.19 -5.27
CA GLY A 172 5.72 4.46 -4.65
C GLY A 172 6.91 5.34 -4.27
N MET A 173 8.09 4.76 -4.08
CA MET A 173 9.33 5.52 -3.86
C MET A 173 9.65 6.46 -5.03
N ALA A 174 9.24 6.12 -6.26
CA ALA A 174 9.45 6.96 -7.43
C ALA A 174 8.77 8.34 -7.29
N ARG A 175 7.62 8.41 -6.61
CA ARG A 175 6.91 9.68 -6.37
C ARG A 175 7.65 10.59 -5.40
N SER A 176 8.24 10.02 -4.34
CA SER A 176 9.07 10.80 -3.40
C SER A 176 10.33 11.34 -4.08
N THR A 177 10.94 10.56 -4.98
CA THR A 177 12.07 11.01 -5.80
C THR A 177 11.64 12.11 -6.78
N TYR A 178 10.46 11.95 -7.39
CA TYR A 178 9.90 12.95 -8.31
C TYR A 178 9.67 14.30 -7.62
N VAL A 179 9.01 14.31 -6.44
CA VAL A 179 8.79 15.58 -5.72
C VAL A 179 10.10 16.21 -5.29
N ALA A 180 11.09 15.44 -4.87
CA ALA A 180 12.40 15.98 -4.52
C ALA A 180 13.11 16.68 -5.70
N ARG A 181 12.86 16.23 -6.94
CA ARG A 181 13.42 16.86 -8.15
C ARG A 181 12.69 18.12 -8.58
N ILE A 182 11.36 18.21 -8.39
CA ILE A 182 10.58 19.38 -8.81
C ILE A 182 10.56 20.50 -7.78
N CYS A 183 10.98 20.23 -6.54
CA CYS A 183 11.08 21.25 -5.48
C CYS A 183 12.19 22.24 -5.79
N GLU A 184 11.83 23.54 -5.77
CA GLU A 184 12.78 24.63 -6.00
C GLU A 184 13.72 24.86 -4.82
N LYS A 185 13.18 24.64 -3.61
CA LYS A 185 13.91 24.83 -2.37
C LYS A 185 13.99 23.51 -1.61
N PRO A 186 15.17 23.11 -1.13
CA PRO A 186 15.30 21.89 -0.30
C PRO A 186 14.37 21.89 0.91
N GLU A 187 14.03 23.08 1.41
CA GLU A 187 13.14 23.26 2.55
C GLU A 187 11.69 22.86 2.27
N ASP A 188 11.24 22.89 1.01
CA ASP A 188 9.90 22.54 0.59
C ASP A 188 9.72 21.01 0.41
N ILE A 189 10.79 20.24 0.31
CA ILE A 189 10.74 18.79 0.04
C ILE A 189 9.94 18.08 1.12
N THR A 190 10.36 18.22 2.37
CA THR A 190 9.72 17.54 3.50
C THR A 190 8.26 17.96 3.69
N PRO A 191 7.91 19.27 3.71
CA PRO A 191 6.51 19.69 3.80
C PRO A 191 5.66 19.21 2.62
N SER A 192 6.20 19.18 1.40
CA SER A 192 5.46 18.67 0.23
C SER A 192 5.18 17.18 0.35
N ILE A 193 6.12 16.38 0.85
CA ILE A 193 5.93 14.96 1.11
C ILE A 193 4.84 14.76 2.17
N TYR A 194 4.86 15.50 3.27
CA TYR A 194 3.82 15.40 4.31
C TYR A 194 2.44 15.83 3.78
N THR A 195 2.37 16.88 2.97
CA THR A 195 1.13 17.31 2.32
C THR A 195 0.59 16.20 1.40
N GLY A 196 1.47 15.61 0.57
CA GLY A 196 1.10 14.48 -0.28
C GLY A 196 0.60 13.28 0.53
N LEU A 197 1.28 12.94 1.61
CA LEU A 197 0.86 11.84 2.50
C LEU A 197 -0.51 12.10 3.14
N ALA A 198 -0.79 13.32 3.58
CA ALA A 198 -2.08 13.70 4.12
C ALA A 198 -3.19 13.55 3.06
N ILE A 199 -2.96 14.05 1.84
CA ILE A 199 -3.86 13.92 0.69
C ILE A 199 -4.12 12.44 0.38
N ASN A 200 -3.08 11.62 0.37
CA ASN A 200 -3.16 10.17 0.17
C ASN A 200 -4.09 9.50 1.20
N HIS A 201 -3.96 9.84 2.48
CA HIS A 201 -4.82 9.29 3.52
C HIS A 201 -6.28 9.73 3.37
N VAL A 202 -6.53 11.01 3.04
CA VAL A 202 -7.89 11.50 2.79
C VAL A 202 -8.52 10.77 1.61
N ALA A 203 -7.80 10.61 0.50
CA ALA A 203 -8.25 9.87 -0.67
C ALA A 203 -8.53 8.40 -0.34
N SER A 204 -7.66 7.77 0.46
CA SER A 204 -7.82 6.39 0.94
C SER A 204 -9.11 6.21 1.73
N ILE A 205 -9.37 7.09 2.70
CA ILE A 205 -10.58 7.04 3.52
C ILE A 205 -11.84 7.26 2.65
N ALA A 206 -11.82 8.29 1.80
CA ALA A 206 -12.93 8.60 0.92
C ALA A 206 -13.26 7.40 0.00
N TYR A 207 -12.25 6.80 -0.62
CA TYR A 207 -12.45 5.64 -1.48
C TYR A 207 -12.87 4.39 -0.69
N GLY A 208 -12.41 4.21 0.53
CA GLY A 208 -12.86 3.12 1.41
C GLY A 208 -14.37 3.16 1.66
N VAL A 209 -14.89 4.35 1.96
CA VAL A 209 -16.33 4.57 2.18
C VAL A 209 -17.12 4.41 0.88
N LEU A 210 -16.72 5.12 -0.18
CA LEU A 210 -17.41 5.09 -1.48
C LEU A 210 -17.37 3.68 -2.10
N GLY A 211 -16.23 3.02 -2.09
CA GLY A 211 -16.08 1.67 -2.60
C GLY A 211 -16.89 0.64 -1.82
N GLY A 212 -17.01 0.81 -0.48
CA GLY A 212 -17.90 -0.01 0.34
C GLY A 212 -19.37 0.14 -0.05
N VAL A 213 -19.83 1.38 -0.25
CA VAL A 213 -21.20 1.66 -0.73
C VAL A 213 -21.43 1.08 -2.12
N ILE A 214 -20.47 1.24 -3.03
CA ILE A 214 -20.55 0.64 -4.39
C ILE A 214 -20.65 -0.87 -4.30
N TRP A 215 -19.78 -1.52 -3.53
CA TRP A 215 -19.80 -2.99 -3.34
C TRP A 215 -21.14 -3.50 -2.85
N MET A 216 -21.70 -2.84 -1.84
CA MET A 216 -23.01 -3.21 -1.27
C MET A 216 -24.16 -3.05 -2.28
N ASN A 217 -24.13 -2.00 -3.10
CA ASN A 217 -25.20 -1.72 -4.07
C ASN A 217 -25.09 -2.56 -5.35
N THR A 218 -23.87 -2.92 -5.78
CA THR A 218 -23.65 -3.71 -7.00
C THR A 218 -23.59 -5.21 -6.73
N GLY A 219 -23.53 -5.60 -5.46
CA GLY A 219 -23.49 -7.00 -5.04
C GLY A 219 -22.18 -7.73 -5.38
N GLY A 220 -21.13 -7.01 -5.81
CA GLY A 220 -19.90 -7.67 -6.23
C GLY A 220 -18.66 -6.77 -6.31
N PRO A 221 -17.49 -7.38 -6.54
CA PRO A 221 -16.21 -6.67 -6.56
C PRO A 221 -15.95 -5.86 -7.84
N GLN A 222 -16.63 -6.20 -8.95
CA GLN A 222 -16.28 -5.69 -10.27
C GLN A 222 -16.28 -4.18 -10.36
N ALA A 223 -17.39 -3.54 -9.96
CA ALA A 223 -17.54 -2.10 -10.07
C ALA A 223 -16.44 -1.36 -9.26
N VAL A 224 -16.10 -1.86 -8.08
CA VAL A 224 -15.06 -1.28 -7.23
C VAL A 224 -13.69 -1.39 -7.90
N PHE A 225 -13.31 -2.58 -8.37
CA PHE A 225 -12.01 -2.76 -9.01
C PHE A 225 -11.91 -2.09 -10.38
N LEU A 226 -13.00 -2.03 -11.18
CA LEU A 226 -13.01 -1.31 -12.46
C LEU A 226 -12.85 0.20 -12.26
N ILE A 227 -13.61 0.81 -11.35
CA ILE A 227 -13.47 2.24 -11.03
C ILE A 227 -12.07 2.53 -10.51
N GLY A 228 -11.53 1.68 -9.64
CA GLY A 228 -10.17 1.81 -9.15
C GLY A 228 -9.12 1.66 -10.25
N GLY A 229 -9.31 0.72 -11.17
CA GLY A 229 -8.41 0.50 -12.32
C GLY A 229 -8.39 1.66 -13.31
N VAL A 230 -9.52 2.35 -13.51
CA VAL A 230 -9.59 3.57 -14.34
C VAL A 230 -8.93 4.76 -13.64
N ALA A 231 -8.98 4.78 -12.30
CA ALA A 231 -8.38 5.85 -11.50
C ALA A 231 -6.85 5.75 -11.36
N THR A 232 -6.23 4.66 -11.81
CA THR A 232 -4.76 4.43 -11.66
C THR A 232 -4.01 4.58 -12.95
#